data_85acedb64468809d0b127c6f101f0748
#
_entry.id   85acedb64468809d0b127c6f101f0748
#
_cell.length_a   1.000
_cell.length_b   1.000
_cell.length_c   1.000
_cell.angle_alpha   90.00
_cell.angle_beta   90.00
_cell.angle_gamma   90.00
#
_symmetry.space_group_name_H-M   'P 1'
#
loop_
_entity.id
_entity.type
_entity.pdbx_description
1 polymer ?
#
loop_
_entity_poly.entity_id
_entity_poly.type
_entity_poly.pdbx_seq_one_letter_code
_entity_poly.pdbx_strand_id
1 'polypeptide(L)'
;MPKKSIRLEALHDIFNENQISAETIEWNDTMIKTIKKYADAVPDYRHPSYTRHLLGDIIMIVFFAILGNANEWGEIESFAKKKEKWLRKYLELPYGIPTDDTYRIVIGNINTDHFFQVTVQLLLQTVDGILNLCEKEENVHEKGILSVDGKESRGSKRKTGEQGEVRALHTLNVYSGDYGICLAQQFIKEKTNEIPAAQELLKMMDLKGMIVTADAMNCQKDTVAVITGSKGDYVLGLKGNQPLFHQEVKEFFDEAERENLRKEGKCYKKTVEKEHGGTAVREYYITEDTGWYSEKGEWKQLKSFGMVHKVMKKADGSMEEEDRYYICSIEADVDEFEQVPKTCKS
;
A
#
# COMPACT_ATOMS: atom_id res chain seq x y z
N MET A 1 -16.01 -6.73 -18.07
CA MET A 1 -15.05 -7.78 -17.67
C MET A 1 -14.02 -7.11 -16.77
N PRO A 2 -13.72 -7.62 -15.56
CA PRO A 2 -12.67 -7.03 -14.75
C PRO A 2 -11.37 -7.13 -15.53
N LYS A 3 -10.61 -6.01 -15.64
CA LYS A 3 -9.24 -6.03 -16.13
C LYS A 3 -8.46 -6.95 -15.18
N LYS A 4 -8.13 -8.18 -15.60
CA LYS A 4 -7.07 -8.94 -14.97
C LYS A 4 -5.84 -8.05 -14.96
N SER A 5 -5.22 -7.87 -13.81
CA SER A 5 -3.97 -7.14 -13.77
C SER A 5 -2.99 -7.91 -14.65
N ILE A 6 -2.48 -7.25 -15.67
CA ILE A 6 -1.48 -7.80 -16.61
C ILE A 6 -0.31 -8.45 -15.84
N ARG A 7 -0.08 -8.04 -14.60
CA ARG A 7 1.00 -8.51 -13.71
C ARG A 7 0.74 -9.87 -13.02
N LEU A 8 -0.52 -10.23 -12.75
CA LEU A 8 -0.83 -11.60 -12.29
C LEU A 8 -0.59 -12.61 -13.42
N GLU A 9 -0.81 -12.22 -14.66
CA GLU A 9 -0.49 -13.03 -15.84
C GLU A 9 1.04 -13.11 -16.03
N ALA A 10 1.76 -12.00 -15.89
CA ALA A 10 3.23 -12.02 -15.94
C ALA A 10 3.87 -12.85 -14.82
N LEU A 11 3.34 -12.77 -13.59
CA LEU A 11 3.77 -13.64 -12.50
C LEU A 11 3.43 -15.11 -12.81
N HIS A 12 2.26 -15.40 -13.36
CA HIS A 12 1.86 -16.74 -13.76
C HIS A 12 2.74 -17.28 -14.90
N ASP A 13 3.13 -16.42 -15.83
CA ASP A 13 4.01 -16.77 -16.94
C ASP A 13 5.45 -16.98 -16.45
N ILE A 14 5.96 -16.16 -15.54
CA ILE A 14 7.25 -16.37 -14.86
C ILE A 14 7.26 -17.72 -14.11
N PHE A 15 6.16 -18.11 -13.46
CA PHE A 15 6.05 -19.40 -12.79
C PHE A 15 5.92 -20.58 -13.77
N ASN A 16 5.35 -20.36 -14.96
CA ASN A 16 5.17 -21.41 -15.97
C ASN A 16 6.38 -21.55 -16.91
N GLU A 17 7.07 -20.45 -17.24
CA GLU A 17 8.26 -20.48 -18.10
C GLU A 17 9.51 -20.98 -17.39
N ASN A 18 9.63 -20.72 -16.08
CA ASN A 18 10.66 -21.33 -15.24
C ASN A 18 10.14 -22.67 -14.76
N GLN A 19 10.32 -23.75 -15.52
CA GLN A 19 10.04 -25.12 -15.10
C GLN A 19 10.43 -25.30 -13.63
N ILE A 20 9.40 -25.50 -12.76
CA ILE A 20 9.58 -25.67 -11.31
C ILE A 20 10.48 -26.89 -11.10
N SER A 21 11.79 -26.66 -11.03
CA SER A 21 12.83 -27.66 -10.81
C SER A 21 12.94 -27.99 -9.31
N ALA A 22 13.78 -28.96 -8.96
CA ALA A 22 14.10 -29.30 -7.57
C ALA A 22 14.64 -28.09 -6.77
N GLU A 23 15.23 -27.09 -7.41
CA GLU A 23 15.64 -25.80 -6.84
C GLU A 23 14.47 -25.01 -6.24
N THR A 24 13.26 -25.14 -6.80
CA THR A 24 12.05 -24.52 -6.28
C THR A 24 11.63 -25.10 -4.93
N ILE A 25 11.95 -26.38 -4.66
CA ILE A 25 11.68 -27.01 -3.35
C ILE A 25 12.60 -26.44 -2.28
N GLU A 26 13.86 -26.17 -2.59
CA GLU A 26 14.77 -25.47 -1.68
C GLU A 26 14.37 -24.04 -1.43
N TRP A 27 13.88 -23.34 -2.45
CA TRP A 27 13.36 -21.99 -2.32
C TRP A 27 12.11 -21.93 -1.42
N ASN A 28 11.19 -22.86 -1.58
CA ASN A 28 10.00 -22.97 -0.71
C ASN A 28 10.37 -23.27 0.74
N ASP A 29 11.34 -24.15 0.99
CA ASP A 29 11.84 -24.43 2.34
C ASP A 29 12.54 -23.20 2.96
N THR A 30 13.30 -22.46 2.18
CA THR A 30 13.94 -21.22 2.61
C THR A 30 12.90 -20.17 2.95
N MET A 31 11.86 -20.03 2.14
CA MET A 31 10.76 -19.09 2.40
C MET A 31 10.03 -19.45 3.70
N ILE A 32 9.68 -20.71 3.91
CA ILE A 32 9.02 -21.17 5.14
C ILE A 32 9.90 -20.88 6.37
N LYS A 33 11.20 -21.14 6.29
CA LYS A 33 12.16 -20.82 7.36
C LYS A 33 12.27 -19.31 7.60
N THR A 34 12.22 -18.51 6.54
CA THR A 34 12.20 -17.05 6.66
C THR A 34 10.94 -16.58 7.36
N ILE A 35 9.75 -17.04 6.95
CA ILE A 35 8.48 -16.70 7.62
C ILE A 35 8.52 -17.13 9.10
N LYS A 36 9.05 -18.33 9.40
CA LYS A 36 9.23 -18.82 10.79
C LYS A 36 10.10 -17.88 11.62
N LYS A 37 11.23 -17.43 11.05
CA LYS A 37 12.12 -16.45 11.71
C LYS A 37 11.38 -15.17 12.09
N TYR A 38 10.53 -14.66 11.19
CA TYR A 38 9.70 -13.48 11.48
C TYR A 38 8.60 -13.79 12.50
N ALA A 39 7.96 -14.94 12.43
CA ALA A 39 6.98 -15.36 13.43
C ALA A 39 7.59 -15.47 14.84
N ASP A 40 8.84 -15.96 14.94
CA ASP A 40 9.58 -16.04 16.21
C ASP A 40 10.07 -14.67 16.73
N ALA A 41 10.18 -13.68 15.88
CA ALA A 41 10.53 -12.31 16.26
C ALA A 41 9.36 -11.54 16.92
N VAL A 42 8.13 -12.06 16.83
CA VAL A 42 6.98 -11.47 17.51
C VAL A 42 7.12 -11.67 19.03
N PRO A 43 7.14 -10.61 19.84
CA PRO A 43 7.28 -10.74 21.29
C PRO A 43 6.11 -11.51 21.91
N ASP A 44 6.42 -12.53 22.67
CA ASP A 44 5.41 -13.29 23.42
C ASP A 44 5.02 -12.54 24.69
N TYR A 45 3.76 -12.09 24.76
CA TYR A 45 3.22 -11.36 25.90
C TYR A 45 2.91 -12.27 27.10
N ARG A 46 2.92 -13.59 26.91
CA ARG A 46 2.56 -14.58 27.92
C ARG A 46 3.74 -14.83 28.86
N HIS A 47 3.42 -15.07 30.15
CA HIS A 47 4.44 -15.45 31.11
C HIS A 47 5.00 -16.87 30.79
N PRO A 48 6.33 -17.08 30.77
CA PRO A 48 6.93 -18.35 30.37
C PRO A 48 6.39 -19.59 31.13
N SER A 49 6.08 -19.43 32.42
CA SER A 49 5.55 -20.54 33.24
C SER A 49 4.17 -21.06 32.81
N TYR A 50 3.44 -20.28 32.04
CA TYR A 50 2.10 -20.65 31.51
C TYR A 50 2.09 -20.92 30.01
N THR A 51 3.27 -20.86 29.40
CA THR A 51 3.42 -21.03 27.95
C THR A 51 3.73 -22.49 27.61
N ARG A 52 2.75 -23.22 27.09
CA ARG A 52 2.94 -24.60 26.61
C ARG A 52 3.36 -24.65 25.12
N HIS A 53 2.74 -23.80 24.29
CA HIS A 53 2.97 -23.76 22.87
C HIS A 53 3.71 -22.46 22.51
N LEU A 54 4.74 -22.55 21.68
CA LEU A 54 5.53 -21.41 21.23
C LEU A 54 4.66 -20.49 20.38
N LEU A 55 4.82 -19.16 20.58
CA LEU A 55 4.03 -18.16 19.85
C LEU A 55 4.30 -18.24 18.34
N GLY A 56 5.54 -18.37 17.93
CA GLY A 56 5.91 -18.52 16.53
C GLY A 56 5.29 -19.75 15.87
N ASP A 57 5.19 -20.88 16.60
CA ASP A 57 4.51 -22.09 16.09
C ASP A 57 3.01 -21.85 15.90
N ILE A 58 2.37 -21.16 16.86
CA ILE A 58 0.94 -20.80 16.76
C ILE A 58 0.70 -19.89 15.55
N ILE A 59 1.50 -18.85 15.37
CA ILE A 59 1.41 -17.93 14.24
C ILE A 59 1.56 -18.68 12.92
N MET A 60 2.56 -19.55 12.79
CA MET A 60 2.80 -20.33 11.59
C MET A 60 1.64 -21.30 11.26
N ILE A 61 1.09 -21.97 12.26
CA ILE A 61 -0.06 -22.86 12.06
C ILE A 61 -1.26 -22.07 11.53
N VAL A 62 -1.59 -20.95 12.18
CA VAL A 62 -2.70 -20.07 11.77
C VAL A 62 -2.48 -19.57 10.34
N PHE A 63 -1.27 -19.12 10.03
CA PHE A 63 -0.91 -18.65 8.68
C PHE A 63 -1.14 -19.76 7.62
N PHE A 64 -0.60 -20.95 7.81
CA PHE A 64 -0.79 -22.03 6.85
C PHE A 64 -2.23 -22.55 6.78
N ALA A 65 -2.96 -22.55 7.89
CA ALA A 65 -4.35 -22.94 7.91
C ALA A 65 -5.24 -21.97 7.11
N ILE A 66 -5.00 -20.65 7.26
CA ILE A 66 -5.70 -19.60 6.48
C ILE A 66 -5.38 -19.75 4.99
N LEU A 67 -4.13 -19.99 4.61
CA LEU A 67 -3.76 -20.30 3.22
C LEU A 67 -4.44 -21.58 2.71
N GLY A 68 -4.71 -22.53 3.62
CA GLY A 68 -5.49 -23.76 3.36
C GLY A 68 -7.01 -23.53 3.39
N ASN A 69 -7.48 -22.26 3.39
CA ASN A 69 -8.89 -21.86 3.42
C ASN A 69 -9.63 -22.18 4.73
N ALA A 70 -8.93 -22.29 5.87
CA ALA A 70 -9.56 -22.36 7.19
C ALA A 70 -10.06 -20.97 7.62
N ASN A 71 -11.33 -20.86 8.03
CA ASN A 71 -11.97 -19.60 8.40
C ASN A 71 -12.38 -19.56 9.88
N GLU A 72 -12.36 -20.67 10.58
CA GLU A 72 -12.74 -20.80 11.97
C GLU A 72 -11.65 -21.50 12.80
N TRP A 73 -11.61 -21.22 14.11
CA TRP A 73 -10.57 -21.77 15.00
C TRP A 73 -10.57 -23.31 15.04
N GLY A 74 -11.74 -23.93 15.00
CA GLY A 74 -11.86 -25.39 14.91
C GLY A 74 -11.35 -25.98 13.59
N GLU A 75 -11.47 -25.23 12.48
CA GLU A 75 -10.90 -25.64 11.20
C GLU A 75 -9.37 -25.52 11.20
N ILE A 76 -8.81 -24.49 11.88
CA ILE A 76 -7.37 -24.33 12.09
C ILE A 76 -6.82 -25.52 12.88
N GLU A 77 -7.47 -25.92 13.98
CA GLU A 77 -7.09 -27.11 14.74
C GLU A 77 -7.15 -28.38 13.89
N SER A 78 -8.24 -28.55 13.14
CA SER A 78 -8.43 -29.69 12.24
C SER A 78 -7.35 -29.76 11.14
N PHE A 79 -7.02 -28.61 10.54
CA PHE A 79 -5.91 -28.50 9.57
C PHE A 79 -4.59 -28.91 10.23
N ALA A 80 -4.28 -28.35 11.38
CA ALA A 80 -3.03 -28.61 12.10
C ALA A 80 -2.86 -30.10 12.43
N LYS A 81 -3.91 -30.75 12.95
CA LYS A 81 -3.92 -32.21 13.24
C LYS A 81 -3.68 -33.04 11.97
N LYS A 82 -4.33 -32.69 10.86
CA LYS A 82 -4.16 -33.40 9.57
C LYS A 82 -2.76 -33.21 8.98
N LYS A 83 -2.13 -32.05 9.22
CA LYS A 83 -0.82 -31.70 8.67
C LYS A 83 0.32 -31.78 9.68
N GLU A 84 0.11 -32.33 10.87
CA GLU A 84 1.09 -32.36 11.97
C GLU A 84 2.45 -32.90 11.54
N LYS A 85 2.48 -34.00 10.78
CA LYS A 85 3.74 -34.61 10.29
C LYS A 85 4.53 -33.64 9.40
N TRP A 86 3.84 -32.83 8.61
CA TRP A 86 4.46 -31.84 7.75
C TRP A 86 4.88 -30.60 8.56
N LEU A 87 4.03 -30.10 9.46
CA LEU A 87 4.33 -28.98 10.34
C LEU A 87 5.58 -29.22 11.20
N ARG A 88 5.75 -30.45 11.72
CA ARG A 88 6.94 -30.82 12.51
C ARG A 88 8.27 -30.76 11.75
N LYS A 89 8.27 -30.56 10.45
CA LYS A 89 9.51 -30.26 9.70
C LYS A 89 10.02 -28.84 9.96
N TYR A 90 9.14 -27.92 10.36
CA TYR A 90 9.43 -26.50 10.51
C TYR A 90 9.15 -25.94 11.90
N LEU A 91 8.31 -26.61 12.67
CA LEU A 91 7.82 -26.21 13.98
C LEU A 91 8.26 -27.18 15.06
N GLU A 92 8.53 -26.67 16.26
CA GLU A 92 8.97 -27.49 17.38
C GLU A 92 7.85 -28.33 17.99
N LEU A 93 6.66 -27.72 18.16
CA LEU A 93 5.46 -28.33 18.72
C LEU A 93 5.72 -29.16 19.99
N PRO A 94 6.32 -28.59 21.06
CA PRO A 94 6.79 -29.34 22.22
C PRO A 94 5.66 -30.06 22.97
N TYR A 95 4.46 -29.56 22.90
CA TYR A 95 3.26 -30.14 23.52
C TYR A 95 2.20 -30.58 22.48
N GLY A 96 2.63 -30.82 21.21
CA GLY A 96 1.71 -31.20 20.13
C GLY A 96 0.95 -30.03 19.55
N ILE A 97 -0.19 -30.32 18.92
CA ILE A 97 -1.04 -29.33 18.27
C ILE A 97 -1.88 -28.61 19.32
N PRO A 98 -1.89 -27.26 19.32
CA PRO A 98 -2.79 -26.46 20.17
C PRO A 98 -4.27 -26.74 19.87
N THR A 99 -5.12 -26.50 20.84
CA THR A 99 -6.59 -26.53 20.67
C THR A 99 -7.10 -25.24 20.05
N ASP A 100 -8.32 -25.25 19.51
CA ASP A 100 -9.03 -24.10 18.97
C ASP A 100 -9.10 -22.92 19.94
N ASP A 101 -9.39 -23.17 21.21
CA ASP A 101 -9.37 -22.15 22.26
C ASP A 101 -7.97 -21.51 22.46
N THR A 102 -6.91 -22.31 22.32
CA THR A 102 -5.54 -21.79 22.41
C THR A 102 -5.26 -20.79 21.27
N TYR A 103 -5.62 -21.13 20.04
CA TYR A 103 -5.47 -20.22 18.91
C TYR A 103 -6.26 -18.92 19.13
N ARG A 104 -7.54 -19.06 19.50
CA ARG A 104 -8.44 -17.93 19.74
C ARG A 104 -7.90 -16.98 20.80
N ILE A 105 -7.45 -17.52 21.92
CA ILE A 105 -6.97 -16.71 23.06
C ILE A 105 -5.61 -16.08 22.72
N VAL A 106 -4.69 -16.86 22.17
CA VAL A 106 -3.31 -16.38 21.93
C VAL A 106 -3.28 -15.34 20.82
N ILE A 107 -3.91 -15.61 19.68
CA ILE A 107 -3.95 -14.65 18.55
C ILE A 107 -4.78 -13.41 18.91
N GLY A 108 -5.88 -13.59 19.64
CA GLY A 108 -6.74 -12.48 20.06
C GLY A 108 -6.09 -11.48 21.02
N ASN A 109 -4.99 -11.86 21.69
CA ASN A 109 -4.26 -11.01 22.64
C ASN A 109 -2.84 -10.66 22.19
N ILE A 110 -2.46 -11.00 20.95
CA ILE A 110 -1.14 -10.65 20.41
C ILE A 110 -1.00 -9.11 20.33
N ASN A 111 0.20 -8.60 20.57
CA ASN A 111 0.44 -7.18 20.37
C ASN A 111 0.37 -6.87 18.86
N THR A 112 -0.70 -6.19 18.45
CA THR A 112 -1.00 -5.89 17.06
C THR A 112 0.07 -5.03 16.39
N ASP A 113 0.69 -4.10 17.12
CA ASP A 113 1.68 -3.17 16.57
C ASP A 113 2.98 -3.91 16.24
N HIS A 114 3.48 -4.74 17.18
CA HIS A 114 4.65 -5.58 16.91
C HIS A 114 4.40 -6.62 15.81
N PHE A 115 3.23 -7.27 15.83
CA PHE A 115 2.86 -8.23 14.81
C PHE A 115 2.81 -7.57 13.43
N PHE A 116 2.24 -6.37 13.37
CA PHE A 116 2.18 -5.56 12.15
C PHE A 116 3.58 -5.20 11.65
N GLN A 117 4.47 -4.67 12.51
CA GLN A 117 5.85 -4.33 12.13
C GLN A 117 6.59 -5.53 11.53
N VAL A 118 6.49 -6.69 12.17
CA VAL A 118 7.11 -7.94 11.70
C VAL A 118 6.54 -8.37 10.35
N THR A 119 5.23 -8.26 10.18
CA THR A 119 4.54 -8.63 8.93
C THR A 119 4.95 -7.70 7.78
N VAL A 120 5.00 -6.38 8.02
CA VAL A 120 5.47 -5.41 7.01
C VAL A 120 6.90 -5.69 6.58
N GLN A 121 7.81 -5.96 7.54
CA GLN A 121 9.20 -6.29 7.22
C GLN A 121 9.30 -7.57 6.39
N LEU A 122 8.54 -8.61 6.72
CA LEU A 122 8.48 -9.84 5.93
C LEU A 122 7.99 -9.57 4.50
N LEU A 123 6.92 -8.79 4.33
CA LEU A 123 6.37 -8.45 3.01
C LEU A 123 7.38 -7.65 2.19
N LEU A 124 8.01 -6.63 2.77
CA LEU A 124 9.03 -5.84 2.07
C LEU A 124 10.21 -6.70 1.63
N GLN A 125 10.73 -7.56 2.50
CA GLN A 125 11.82 -8.47 2.14
C GLN A 125 11.40 -9.47 1.04
N THR A 126 10.16 -9.93 1.04
CA THR A 126 9.63 -10.82 0.01
C THR A 126 9.51 -10.09 -1.34
N VAL A 127 9.03 -8.85 -1.30
CA VAL A 127 8.92 -7.99 -2.50
C VAL A 127 10.30 -7.67 -3.06
N ASP A 128 11.26 -7.27 -2.24
CA ASP A 128 12.64 -7.04 -2.66
C ASP A 128 13.28 -8.30 -3.26
N GLY A 129 13.01 -9.46 -2.67
CA GLY A 129 13.46 -10.75 -3.22
C GLY A 129 12.87 -11.06 -4.60
N ILE A 130 11.59 -10.75 -4.82
CA ILE A 130 10.92 -10.89 -6.12
C ILE A 130 11.47 -9.89 -7.12
N LEU A 131 11.72 -8.63 -6.69
CA LEU A 131 12.30 -7.58 -7.53
C LEU A 131 13.69 -7.97 -8.06
N ASN A 132 14.57 -8.43 -7.19
CA ASN A 132 15.91 -8.88 -7.57
C ASN A 132 15.88 -10.06 -8.56
N LEU A 133 14.78 -10.83 -8.59
CA LEU A 133 14.57 -11.88 -9.60
C LEU A 133 14.03 -11.31 -10.92
N CYS A 134 13.30 -10.18 -10.87
CA CYS A 134 12.70 -9.52 -12.04
C CYS A 134 13.60 -8.48 -12.68
N GLU A 135 14.70 -8.04 -12.08
CA GLU A 135 15.67 -7.05 -12.59
C GLU A 135 16.34 -7.44 -13.93
N LYS A 136 15.94 -8.56 -14.52
CA LYS A 136 16.39 -8.96 -15.87
C LYS A 136 15.50 -8.46 -17.01
N GLU A 137 14.41 -7.76 -16.73
CA GLU A 137 13.55 -7.16 -17.76
C GLU A 137 13.61 -5.63 -17.70
N GLU A 138 14.03 -5.03 -18.83
CA GLU A 138 14.41 -3.62 -19.03
C GLU A 138 13.30 -2.56 -18.90
N ASN A 139 12.22 -2.80 -18.14
CA ASN A 139 11.07 -1.89 -18.03
C ASN A 139 10.55 -1.66 -16.60
N VAL A 140 11.39 -1.77 -15.59
CA VAL A 140 11.01 -1.36 -14.24
C VAL A 140 11.21 0.15 -14.11
N HIS A 141 10.15 0.89 -13.75
CA HIS A 141 10.28 2.31 -13.41
C HIS A 141 11.39 2.48 -12.37
N GLU A 142 12.22 3.52 -12.53
CA GLU A 142 13.35 3.77 -11.61
C GLU A 142 12.91 3.91 -10.15
N LYS A 143 11.62 4.26 -9.91
CA LYS A 143 11.03 4.41 -8.57
C LYS A 143 9.70 3.66 -8.44
N GLY A 144 9.54 2.94 -7.35
CA GLY A 144 8.27 2.30 -6.99
C GLY A 144 7.22 3.30 -6.51
N ILE A 145 5.92 3.00 -6.70
CA ILE A 145 4.82 3.88 -6.28
C ILE A 145 4.05 3.24 -5.13
N LEU A 146 3.94 3.98 -4.02
CA LEU A 146 3.15 3.63 -2.85
C LEU A 146 1.97 4.58 -2.70
N SER A 147 0.75 4.03 -2.71
CA SER A 147 -0.48 4.79 -2.47
C SER A 147 -0.99 4.56 -1.06
N VAL A 148 -1.19 5.64 -0.31
CA VAL A 148 -1.79 5.63 1.02
C VAL A 148 -3.26 6.03 0.91
N ASP A 149 -4.17 5.12 1.28
CA ASP A 149 -5.61 5.32 1.15
C ASP A 149 -6.38 4.81 2.38
N GLY A 150 -7.25 5.67 2.91
CA GLY A 150 -8.14 5.31 4.00
C GLY A 150 -9.45 4.72 3.47
N LYS A 151 -9.85 3.55 3.96
CA LYS A 151 -11.11 2.89 3.57
C LYS A 151 -12.03 2.63 4.74
N GLU A 152 -13.29 3.01 4.58
CA GLU A 152 -14.37 2.60 5.45
C GLU A 152 -15.00 1.29 4.97
N SER A 153 -14.90 0.23 5.77
CA SER A 153 -15.57 -1.04 5.51
C SER A 153 -17.05 -0.94 5.82
N ARG A 154 -17.86 -0.46 4.87
CA ARG A 154 -19.30 -0.23 5.06
C ARG A 154 -20.07 -1.46 5.55
N GLY A 155 -19.66 -2.67 5.17
CA GLY A 155 -20.24 -3.94 5.61
C GLY A 155 -19.89 -4.34 7.06
N SER A 156 -18.95 -3.66 7.70
CA SER A 156 -18.53 -3.96 9.08
C SER A 156 -19.30 -3.19 10.15
N LYS A 157 -20.31 -2.40 9.77
CA LYS A 157 -21.12 -1.61 10.70
C LYS A 157 -21.79 -2.52 11.74
N ARG A 158 -21.37 -2.40 12.99
CA ARG A 158 -21.97 -3.11 14.13
C ARG A 158 -22.46 -2.10 15.14
N LYS A 159 -23.57 -2.41 15.80
CA LYS A 159 -24.02 -1.66 16.97
C LYS A 159 -23.04 -1.95 18.11
N THR A 160 -22.29 -0.95 18.55
CA THR A 160 -21.36 -1.04 19.67
C THR A 160 -21.82 -0.11 20.77
N GLY A 161 -21.90 -0.65 22.00
CA GLY A 161 -22.26 0.11 23.20
C GLY A 161 -23.76 0.21 23.50
N GLU A 162 -24.07 0.64 24.71
CA GLU A 162 -25.45 0.78 25.24
C GLU A 162 -26.29 1.81 24.48
N GLN A 163 -25.68 2.74 23.76
CA GLN A 163 -26.36 3.78 22.98
C GLN A 163 -26.58 3.45 21.51
N GLY A 164 -26.17 2.24 21.06
CA GLY A 164 -26.50 1.76 19.70
C GLY A 164 -25.77 2.48 18.57
N GLU A 165 -24.63 3.10 18.81
CA GLU A 165 -23.80 3.68 17.75
C GLU A 165 -23.35 2.62 16.75
N VAL A 166 -23.60 2.88 15.47
CA VAL A 166 -23.16 2.02 14.36
C VAL A 166 -21.81 2.53 13.89
N ARG A 167 -20.72 1.86 14.26
CA ARG A 167 -19.37 2.20 13.79
C ARG A 167 -18.92 1.22 12.70
N ALA A 168 -18.38 1.75 11.64
CA ALA A 168 -17.69 0.98 10.61
C ALA A 168 -16.21 0.85 10.96
N LEU A 169 -15.57 -0.21 10.50
CA LEU A 169 -14.11 -0.34 10.58
C LEU A 169 -13.48 0.60 9.55
N HIS A 170 -12.62 1.49 10.04
CA HIS A 170 -11.76 2.30 9.20
C HIS A 170 -10.39 1.65 9.12
N THR A 171 -9.86 1.51 7.91
CA THR A 171 -8.54 0.97 7.65
C THR A 171 -7.75 1.95 6.80
N LEU A 172 -6.50 2.18 7.19
CA LEU A 172 -5.52 2.81 6.34
C LEU A 172 -4.73 1.72 5.64
N ASN A 173 -4.57 1.83 4.33
CA ASN A 173 -3.84 0.87 3.53
C ASN A 173 -2.68 1.56 2.82
N VAL A 174 -1.53 0.90 2.77
CA VAL A 174 -0.43 1.25 1.88
C VAL A 174 -0.39 0.21 0.76
N TYR A 175 -0.65 0.68 -0.44
CA TYR A 175 -0.78 -0.15 -1.62
C TYR A 175 0.38 0.12 -2.58
N SER A 176 1.04 -0.93 -3.05
CA SER A 176 2.01 -0.81 -4.12
C SER A 176 1.31 -0.80 -5.48
N GLY A 177 1.43 0.31 -6.20
CA GLY A 177 0.92 0.45 -7.56
C GLY A 177 1.59 -0.52 -8.52
N ASP A 178 2.88 -0.78 -8.29
CA ASP A 178 3.70 -1.61 -9.16
C ASP A 178 3.37 -3.08 -9.06
N TYR A 179 3.10 -3.58 -7.85
CA TYR A 179 2.81 -4.99 -7.61
C TYR A 179 1.32 -5.31 -7.49
N GLY A 180 0.47 -4.29 -7.40
CA GLY A 180 -0.95 -4.51 -7.23
C GLY A 180 -1.32 -5.14 -5.89
N ILE A 181 -0.49 -4.99 -4.84
CA ILE A 181 -0.67 -5.59 -3.53
C ILE A 181 -0.75 -4.54 -2.41
N CYS A 182 -1.51 -4.85 -1.36
CA CYS A 182 -1.50 -4.08 -0.13
C CYS A 182 -0.31 -4.53 0.71
N LEU A 183 0.67 -3.64 0.90
CA LEU A 183 1.87 -3.91 1.68
C LEU A 183 1.63 -3.78 3.18
N ALA A 184 0.75 -2.86 3.57
CA ALA A 184 0.48 -2.57 4.96
C ALA A 184 -0.97 -2.11 5.15
N GLN A 185 -1.56 -2.52 6.29
CA GLN A 185 -2.91 -2.13 6.68
C GLN A 185 -2.96 -1.85 8.18
N GLN A 186 -3.52 -0.72 8.57
CA GLN A 186 -3.72 -0.35 9.96
C GLN A 186 -5.18 -0.02 10.24
N PHE A 187 -5.72 -0.54 11.35
CA PHE A 187 -7.06 -0.17 11.81
C PHE A 187 -7.01 1.18 12.52
N ILE A 188 -7.92 2.07 12.15
CA ILE A 188 -8.06 3.40 12.75
C ILE A 188 -9.34 3.43 13.55
N LYS A 189 -9.23 3.78 14.84
CA LYS A 189 -10.40 3.85 15.74
C LYS A 189 -11.34 5.01 15.39
N GLU A 190 -10.77 6.12 14.94
CA GLU A 190 -11.50 7.34 14.58
C GLU A 190 -10.89 7.98 13.32
N LYS A 191 -11.73 8.54 12.46
CA LYS A 191 -11.30 9.17 11.20
C LYS A 191 -10.32 10.34 11.43
N THR A 192 -10.41 11.01 12.58
CA THR A 192 -9.50 12.09 12.99
C THR A 192 -8.06 11.63 13.20
N ASN A 193 -7.83 10.31 13.34
CA ASN A 193 -6.51 9.73 13.55
C ASN A 193 -5.84 9.22 12.26
N GLU A 194 -6.44 9.48 11.09
CA GLU A 194 -5.93 8.97 9.82
C GLU A 194 -4.56 9.56 9.46
N ILE A 195 -4.37 10.86 9.62
CA ILE A 195 -3.10 11.54 9.33
C ILE A 195 -1.96 11.04 10.23
N PRO A 196 -2.09 11.02 11.57
CA PRO A 196 -1.06 10.45 12.43
C PRO A 196 -0.77 8.98 12.12
N ALA A 197 -1.80 8.17 11.84
CA ALA A 197 -1.64 6.76 11.50
C ALA A 197 -0.88 6.57 10.19
N ALA A 198 -1.15 7.41 9.17
CA ALA A 198 -0.40 7.40 7.92
C ALA A 198 1.07 7.72 8.15
N GLN A 199 1.36 8.73 8.97
CA GLN A 199 2.73 9.12 9.29
C GLN A 199 3.47 8.02 10.07
N GLU A 200 2.82 7.37 11.04
CA GLU A 200 3.41 6.25 11.79
C GLU A 200 3.69 5.06 10.86
N LEU A 201 2.75 4.74 9.98
CA LEU A 201 2.89 3.65 9.03
C LEU A 201 4.07 3.89 8.06
N LEU A 202 4.17 5.10 7.51
CA LEU A 202 5.25 5.48 6.62
C LEU A 202 6.63 5.50 7.29
N LYS A 203 6.71 5.84 8.60
CA LYS A 203 7.96 5.77 9.37
C LYS A 203 8.50 4.34 9.53
N MET A 204 7.64 3.34 9.50
CA MET A 204 8.03 1.93 9.65
C MET A 204 8.53 1.31 8.34
N MET A 205 8.38 2.01 7.21
CA MET A 205 8.73 1.52 5.89
C MET A 205 10.06 2.13 5.41
N ASP A 206 10.84 1.37 4.67
CA ASP A 206 11.94 1.93 3.87
C ASP A 206 11.35 2.54 2.60
N LEU A 207 11.40 3.86 2.50
CA LEU A 207 10.83 4.62 1.38
C LEU A 207 11.89 4.99 0.33
N LYS A 208 13.12 4.53 0.48
CA LYS A 208 14.20 4.82 -0.47
C LYS A 208 13.84 4.28 -1.86
N GLY A 209 13.85 5.18 -2.86
CA GLY A 209 13.46 4.83 -4.24
C GLY A 209 11.96 4.65 -4.44
N MET A 210 11.13 5.12 -3.49
CA MET A 210 9.67 5.06 -3.59
C MET A 210 9.08 6.47 -3.74
N ILE A 211 8.02 6.59 -4.51
CA ILE A 211 7.16 7.77 -4.56
C ILE A 211 5.90 7.47 -3.77
N VAL A 212 5.68 8.23 -2.71
CA VAL A 212 4.44 8.13 -1.91
C VAL A 212 3.39 9.07 -2.47
N THR A 213 2.21 8.52 -2.75
CA THR A 213 1.04 9.31 -3.10
C THR A 213 -0.09 9.08 -2.09
N ALA A 214 -0.82 10.11 -1.79
CA ALA A 214 -1.95 10.06 -0.87
C ALA A 214 -3.00 11.10 -1.27
N ASP A 215 -4.21 10.97 -0.70
CA ASP A 215 -5.24 11.96 -0.88
C ASP A 215 -4.87 13.32 -0.25
N ALA A 216 -5.65 14.34 -0.58
CA ALA A 216 -5.37 15.70 -0.13
C ALA A 216 -5.37 15.85 1.40
N MET A 217 -6.07 15.03 2.16
CA MET A 217 -6.08 15.11 3.62
C MET A 217 -4.68 14.85 4.21
N ASN A 218 -3.91 13.98 3.56
CA ASN A 218 -2.53 13.64 3.91
C ASN A 218 -1.50 14.67 3.39
N CYS A 219 -1.91 15.68 2.61
CA CYS A 219 -1.04 16.78 2.17
C CYS A 219 -0.77 17.74 3.34
N GLN A 220 0.19 17.35 4.19
CA GLN A 220 0.60 18.05 5.40
C GLN A 220 2.12 18.17 5.46
N LYS A 221 2.63 19.28 6.03
CA LYS A 221 4.08 19.53 6.18
C LYS A 221 4.78 18.41 6.95
N ASP A 222 4.12 17.86 7.98
CA ASP A 222 4.66 16.74 8.78
C ASP A 222 4.70 15.43 7.99
N THR A 223 3.70 15.15 7.17
CA THR A 223 3.69 13.99 6.28
C THR A 223 4.84 14.05 5.27
N VAL A 224 5.03 15.21 4.65
CA VAL A 224 6.17 15.47 3.75
C VAL A 224 7.50 15.28 4.48
N ALA A 225 7.59 15.75 5.74
CA ALA A 225 8.80 15.59 6.56
C ALA A 225 9.10 14.12 6.87
N VAL A 226 8.09 13.29 7.10
CA VAL A 226 8.24 11.84 7.31
C VAL A 226 8.73 11.15 6.04
N ILE A 227 8.08 11.40 4.90
CA ILE A 227 8.44 10.77 3.62
C ILE A 227 9.89 11.10 3.25
N THR A 228 10.24 12.39 3.25
CA THR A 228 11.59 12.85 2.88
C THR A 228 12.64 12.44 3.90
N GLY A 229 12.28 12.36 5.19
CA GLY A 229 13.15 11.85 6.26
C GLY A 229 13.49 10.36 6.08
N SER A 230 12.58 9.57 5.52
CA SER A 230 12.77 8.16 5.14
C SER A 230 13.32 8.00 3.71
N LYS A 231 13.86 9.07 3.10
CA LYS A 231 14.48 9.10 1.77
C LYS A 231 13.54 8.75 0.61
N GLY A 232 12.23 8.88 0.81
CA GLY A 232 11.21 8.75 -0.22
C GLY A 232 10.94 10.07 -0.92
N ASP A 233 10.32 9.97 -2.11
CA ASP A 233 9.72 11.07 -2.85
C ASP A 233 8.21 11.12 -2.60
N TYR A 234 7.58 12.24 -2.94
CA TYR A 234 6.14 12.37 -2.81
C TYR A 234 5.50 13.05 -4.03
N VAL A 235 4.24 12.66 -4.29
CA VAL A 235 3.28 13.35 -5.16
C VAL A 235 1.96 13.35 -4.40
N LEU A 236 1.63 14.46 -3.75
CA LEU A 236 0.48 14.58 -2.87
C LEU A 236 -0.59 15.48 -3.48
N GLY A 237 -1.85 15.02 -3.42
CA GLY A 237 -2.99 15.81 -3.87
C GLY A 237 -3.18 17.07 -3.05
N LEU A 238 -3.39 18.21 -3.71
CA LEU A 238 -3.62 19.52 -3.10
C LEU A 238 -5.07 19.95 -3.31
N LYS A 239 -5.80 20.19 -2.24
CA LYS A 239 -7.22 20.61 -2.25
C LYS A 239 -7.51 21.61 -1.12
N GLY A 240 -8.78 21.73 -0.77
CA GLY A 240 -9.27 22.68 0.22
C GLY A 240 -8.76 22.51 1.68
N ASN A 241 -8.01 21.47 2.00
CA ASN A 241 -7.29 21.33 3.27
C ASN A 241 -6.11 22.32 3.39
N GLN A 242 -5.60 22.81 2.25
CA GLN A 242 -4.60 23.86 2.12
C GLN A 242 -5.16 24.97 1.20
N PRO A 243 -6.16 25.75 1.65
CA PRO A 243 -6.99 26.53 0.74
C PRO A 243 -6.24 27.63 -0.01
N LEU A 244 -5.34 28.35 0.66
CA LEU A 244 -4.53 29.41 0.03
C LEU A 244 -3.55 28.79 -0.97
N PHE A 245 -2.81 27.79 -0.55
CA PHE A 245 -1.86 27.10 -1.40
C PHE A 245 -2.53 26.49 -2.64
N HIS A 246 -3.68 25.85 -2.44
CA HIS A 246 -4.46 25.30 -3.56
C HIS A 246 -4.90 26.40 -4.54
N GLN A 247 -5.32 27.56 -4.04
CA GLN A 247 -5.74 28.67 -4.88
C GLN A 247 -4.57 29.24 -5.69
N GLU A 248 -3.40 29.43 -5.06
CA GLU A 248 -2.20 29.93 -5.73
C GLU A 248 -1.72 28.98 -6.84
N VAL A 249 -1.68 27.67 -6.57
CA VAL A 249 -1.31 26.65 -7.58
C VAL A 249 -2.34 26.61 -8.71
N LYS A 250 -3.63 26.74 -8.39
CA LYS A 250 -4.69 26.79 -9.40
C LYS A 250 -4.56 28.03 -10.31
N GLU A 251 -4.26 29.18 -9.74
CA GLU A 251 -4.07 30.43 -10.50
C GLU A 251 -2.82 30.37 -11.37
N PHE A 252 -1.76 29.71 -10.90
CA PHE A 252 -0.54 29.49 -11.68
C PHE A 252 -0.80 28.63 -12.94
N PHE A 253 -1.60 27.56 -12.85
CA PHE A 253 -1.96 26.73 -14.01
C PHE A 253 -3.11 27.35 -14.83
N ASP A 254 -3.00 28.64 -15.16
CA ASP A 254 -3.90 29.30 -16.09
C ASP A 254 -3.75 28.77 -17.53
N GLU A 255 -4.60 29.23 -18.44
CA GLU A 255 -4.54 28.74 -19.84
C GLU A 255 -3.24 29.13 -20.55
N ALA A 256 -2.65 30.28 -20.20
CA ALA A 256 -1.41 30.74 -20.82
C ALA A 256 -0.24 29.82 -20.40
N GLU A 257 -0.16 29.48 -19.11
CA GLU A 257 0.86 28.57 -18.61
C GLU A 257 0.67 27.14 -19.14
N ARG A 258 -0.57 26.64 -19.16
CA ARG A 258 -0.86 25.34 -19.79
C ARG A 258 -0.44 25.28 -21.26
N GLU A 259 -0.65 26.37 -22.02
CA GLU A 259 -0.19 26.44 -23.41
C GLU A 259 1.34 26.46 -23.53
N ASN A 260 2.04 27.09 -22.58
CA ASN A 260 3.51 27.05 -22.54
C ASN A 260 4.00 25.62 -22.27
N LEU A 261 3.46 24.95 -21.24
CA LEU A 261 3.84 23.58 -20.88
C LEU A 261 3.51 22.56 -21.98
N ARG A 262 2.45 22.76 -22.77
CA ARG A 262 2.14 21.90 -23.95
C ARG A 262 3.24 21.93 -25.01
N LYS A 263 4.06 22.95 -25.06
CA LYS A 263 5.19 23.06 -25.99
C LYS A 263 6.43 22.33 -25.49
N GLU A 264 6.48 22.01 -24.21
CA GLU A 264 7.58 21.31 -23.56
C GLU A 264 7.26 19.84 -23.36
N GLY A 265 7.78 18.97 -24.21
CA GLY A 265 7.42 17.54 -24.25
C GLY A 265 7.67 16.77 -22.95
N LYS A 266 8.53 17.27 -22.04
CA LYS A 266 8.75 16.69 -20.72
C LYS A 266 7.74 17.13 -19.67
N CYS A 267 7.02 18.22 -19.92
CA CYS A 267 6.12 18.87 -18.97
C CYS A 267 4.64 18.59 -19.24
N TYR A 268 4.32 17.98 -20.40
CA TYR A 268 2.95 17.76 -20.83
C TYR A 268 2.74 16.39 -21.48
N LYS A 269 1.64 15.73 -21.10
CA LYS A 269 1.18 14.48 -21.73
C LYS A 269 -0.34 14.41 -21.77
N LYS A 270 -0.87 13.84 -22.85
CA LYS A 270 -2.31 13.60 -23.01
C LYS A 270 -2.58 12.12 -23.21
N THR A 271 -3.55 11.58 -22.46
CA THR A 271 -4.01 10.20 -22.60
C THR A 271 -5.51 10.13 -22.89
N VAL A 272 -5.93 9.08 -23.58
CA VAL A 272 -7.33 8.79 -23.86
C VAL A 272 -7.60 7.34 -23.50
N GLU A 273 -8.46 7.12 -22.50
CA GLU A 273 -8.74 5.78 -21.97
C GLU A 273 -10.25 5.53 -21.92
N LYS A 274 -10.66 4.28 -22.16
CA LYS A 274 -12.05 3.84 -21.91
C LYS A 274 -12.19 3.48 -20.44
N GLU A 275 -13.09 4.18 -19.76
CA GLU A 275 -13.46 3.89 -18.37
C GLU A 275 -14.90 3.40 -18.28
N HIS A 276 -15.30 2.91 -17.08
CA HIS A 276 -16.70 2.56 -16.81
C HIS A 276 -17.60 3.78 -17.04
N GLY A 277 -18.46 3.68 -18.03
CA GLY A 277 -19.44 4.72 -18.36
C GLY A 277 -19.02 5.69 -19.47
N GLY A 278 -17.82 5.62 -20.06
CA GLY A 278 -17.44 6.55 -21.12
C GLY A 278 -15.99 6.52 -21.56
N THR A 279 -15.55 7.64 -22.11
CA THR A 279 -14.16 7.86 -22.51
C THR A 279 -13.60 9.01 -21.66
N ALA A 280 -12.49 8.75 -20.97
CA ALA A 280 -11.76 9.76 -20.23
C ALA A 280 -10.58 10.27 -21.04
N VAL A 281 -10.49 11.58 -21.19
CA VAL A 281 -9.32 12.28 -21.68
C VAL A 281 -8.65 12.92 -20.49
N ARG A 282 -7.33 12.68 -20.32
CA ARG A 282 -6.54 13.32 -19.27
C ARG A 282 -5.37 14.06 -19.89
N GLU A 283 -5.17 15.26 -19.41
CA GLU A 283 -4.01 16.09 -19.72
C GLU A 283 -3.22 16.27 -18.42
N TYR A 284 -1.96 15.88 -18.48
CA TYR A 284 -1.02 15.95 -17.35
C TYR A 284 -0.05 17.10 -17.61
N TYR A 285 0.16 17.92 -16.60
CA TYR A 285 1.08 19.03 -16.60
C TYR A 285 1.96 18.96 -15.37
N ILE A 286 3.26 19.22 -15.52
CA ILE A 286 4.20 19.29 -14.41
C ILE A 286 5.24 20.39 -14.68
N THR A 287 5.64 21.13 -13.65
CA THR A 287 6.61 22.22 -13.79
C THR A 287 7.51 22.34 -12.57
N GLU A 288 8.78 22.70 -12.77
CA GLU A 288 9.73 23.05 -11.70
C GLU A 288 9.67 24.54 -11.33
N ASP A 289 8.88 25.35 -12.03
CA ASP A 289 8.69 26.76 -11.66
C ASP A 289 7.90 26.86 -10.35
N THR A 290 8.61 26.73 -9.25
CA THR A 290 8.11 26.84 -7.87
C THR A 290 8.61 28.09 -7.17
N GLY A 291 9.33 28.97 -7.88
CA GLY A 291 9.97 30.16 -7.31
C GLY A 291 9.00 31.25 -6.89
N TRP A 292 7.81 31.26 -7.45
CA TRP A 292 6.74 32.22 -7.11
C TRP A 292 6.05 31.90 -5.78
N TYR A 293 6.10 30.65 -5.30
CA TYR A 293 5.46 30.25 -4.06
C TYR A 293 6.29 30.66 -2.83
N SER A 294 5.79 31.62 -2.06
CA SER A 294 6.53 32.26 -0.96
C SER A 294 6.87 31.30 0.20
N GLU A 295 5.98 30.31 0.49
CA GLU A 295 6.18 29.34 1.56
C GLU A 295 6.89 28.03 1.10
N LYS A 296 7.50 28.03 -0.07
CA LYS A 296 8.24 26.87 -0.61
C LYS A 296 9.19 26.25 0.43
N GLY A 297 9.88 27.06 1.21
CA GLY A 297 10.84 26.61 2.22
C GLY A 297 10.24 25.80 3.37
N GLU A 298 8.92 25.87 3.59
CA GLU A 298 8.22 25.13 4.62
C GLU A 298 7.85 23.69 4.16
N TRP A 299 7.90 23.43 2.85
CA TRP A 299 7.63 22.15 2.25
C TRP A 299 8.94 21.46 1.85
N LYS A 300 9.39 20.50 2.67
CA LYS A 300 10.68 19.84 2.44
C LYS A 300 10.74 19.20 1.05
N GLN A 301 11.83 19.51 0.32
CA GLN A 301 12.10 18.99 -1.02
C GLN A 301 10.98 19.27 -2.05
N LEU A 302 10.18 20.31 -1.90
CA LEU A 302 9.25 20.74 -2.93
C LEU A 302 10.02 21.17 -4.18
N LYS A 303 9.92 20.39 -5.25
CA LYS A 303 10.62 20.62 -6.52
C LYS A 303 9.68 21.04 -7.63
N SER A 304 8.49 20.44 -7.70
CA SER A 304 7.57 20.67 -8.81
C SER A 304 6.12 20.73 -8.37
N PHE A 305 5.30 21.37 -9.23
CA PHE A 305 3.84 21.34 -9.14
C PHE A 305 3.28 20.55 -10.31
N GLY A 306 2.26 19.73 -10.04
CA GLY A 306 1.55 18.96 -11.05
C GLY A 306 0.07 19.32 -11.14
N MET A 307 -0.49 19.18 -12.34
CA MET A 307 -1.92 19.32 -12.60
C MET A 307 -2.39 18.17 -13.49
N VAL A 308 -3.58 17.65 -13.21
CA VAL A 308 -4.29 16.72 -14.08
C VAL A 308 -5.65 17.31 -14.42
N HIS A 309 -5.86 17.64 -15.70
CA HIS A 309 -7.16 18.02 -16.25
C HIS A 309 -7.84 16.78 -16.83
N LYS A 310 -8.97 16.39 -16.30
CA LYS A 310 -9.74 15.23 -16.74
C LYS A 310 -11.06 15.65 -17.35
N VAL A 311 -11.34 15.22 -18.57
CA VAL A 311 -12.63 15.34 -19.24
C VAL A 311 -13.22 13.93 -19.44
N MET A 312 -14.37 13.66 -18.83
CA MET A 312 -15.09 12.42 -19.00
C MET A 312 -16.29 12.62 -19.92
N LYS A 313 -16.27 11.98 -21.08
CA LYS A 313 -17.43 11.91 -21.97
C LYS A 313 -18.22 10.63 -21.68
N LYS A 314 -19.39 10.78 -21.10
CA LYS A 314 -20.28 9.67 -20.75
C LYS A 314 -21.02 9.11 -21.95
N ALA A 315 -21.59 7.91 -21.80
CA ALA A 315 -22.35 7.24 -22.83
C ALA A 315 -23.64 7.98 -23.24
N ASP A 316 -24.21 8.79 -22.33
CA ASP A 316 -25.37 9.65 -22.56
C ASP A 316 -25.04 10.97 -23.27
N GLY A 317 -23.75 11.19 -23.59
CA GLY A 317 -23.25 12.40 -24.25
C GLY A 317 -22.90 13.55 -23.29
N SER A 318 -23.16 13.43 -22.00
CA SER A 318 -22.75 14.44 -21.00
C SER A 318 -21.24 14.47 -20.83
N MET A 319 -20.70 15.64 -20.46
CA MET A 319 -19.28 15.83 -20.16
C MET A 319 -19.13 16.25 -18.70
N GLU A 320 -18.14 15.66 -18.03
CA GLU A 320 -17.71 16.08 -16.70
C GLU A 320 -16.24 16.46 -16.77
N GLU A 321 -15.89 17.61 -16.19
CA GLU A 321 -14.52 18.11 -16.12
C GLU A 321 -14.07 18.16 -14.67
N GLU A 322 -12.83 17.79 -14.42
CA GLU A 322 -12.22 17.81 -13.10
C GLU A 322 -10.75 18.20 -13.21
N ASP A 323 -10.34 19.20 -12.41
CA ASP A 323 -8.95 19.58 -12.23
C ASP A 323 -8.44 19.11 -10.88
N ARG A 324 -7.26 18.48 -10.89
CA ARG A 324 -6.56 18.03 -9.68
C ARG A 324 -5.16 18.60 -9.68
N TYR A 325 -4.74 19.13 -8.52
CA TYR A 325 -3.44 19.76 -8.32
C TYR A 325 -2.60 18.95 -7.35
N TYR A 326 -1.29 18.99 -7.54
CA TYR A 326 -0.34 18.19 -6.78
C TYR A 326 0.89 18.99 -6.42
N ILE A 327 1.45 18.66 -5.24
CA ILE A 327 2.81 19.07 -4.85
C ILE A 327 3.73 17.86 -4.95
N CYS A 328 4.94 18.08 -5.46
CA CYS A 328 5.84 16.98 -5.79
C CYS A 328 7.28 17.26 -5.32
N SER A 329 7.98 16.21 -4.90
CA SER A 329 9.43 16.21 -4.70
C SER A 329 10.21 15.63 -5.89
N ILE A 330 9.51 15.09 -6.88
CA ILE A 330 10.09 14.62 -8.14
C ILE A 330 10.41 15.81 -9.07
N GLU A 331 11.31 15.61 -10.02
CA GLU A 331 11.60 16.58 -11.07
C GLU A 331 10.45 16.65 -12.09
N ALA A 332 10.46 17.67 -12.97
CA ALA A 332 9.41 17.81 -13.96
C ALA A 332 9.61 16.80 -15.11
N ASP A 333 9.19 15.58 -14.85
CA ASP A 333 9.06 14.50 -15.83
C ASP A 333 7.62 14.03 -15.88
N VAL A 334 6.91 14.30 -16.96
CA VAL A 334 5.50 13.99 -17.10
C VAL A 334 5.25 12.48 -17.20
N ASP A 335 6.20 11.68 -17.64
CA ASP A 335 6.08 10.24 -17.74
C ASP A 335 6.14 9.61 -16.34
N GLU A 336 7.01 10.11 -15.45
CA GLU A 336 7.03 9.72 -14.03
C GLU A 336 5.75 10.22 -13.33
N PHE A 337 5.37 11.48 -13.53
CA PHE A 337 4.19 12.08 -12.90
C PHE A 337 2.88 11.36 -13.30
N GLU A 338 2.69 11.02 -14.58
CA GLU A 338 1.47 10.37 -15.08
C GLU A 338 1.13 9.07 -14.33
N GLN A 339 2.15 8.29 -13.94
CA GLN A 339 1.98 7.01 -13.29
C GLN A 339 1.37 7.13 -11.88
N VAL A 340 1.70 8.22 -11.18
CA VAL A 340 1.36 8.37 -9.77
C VAL A 340 -0.13 8.67 -9.54
N PRO A 341 -0.77 9.66 -10.19
CA PRO A 341 -2.20 9.92 -10.04
C PRO A 341 -3.11 8.76 -10.46
N LYS A 342 -2.62 7.87 -11.32
CA LYS A 342 -3.37 6.69 -11.76
C LYS A 342 -3.50 5.63 -10.67
N THR A 343 -2.57 5.58 -9.74
CA THR A 343 -2.59 4.62 -8.63
C THR A 343 -3.50 5.06 -7.49
N CYS A 344 -3.70 6.37 -7.30
CA CYS A 344 -4.69 6.92 -6.37
C CYS A 344 -6.09 6.86 -6.98
N LYS A 345 -6.79 5.76 -6.80
CA LYS A 345 -8.23 5.69 -7.10
C LYS A 345 -8.98 6.32 -5.93
N SER A 346 -9.32 7.59 -6.05
CA SER A 346 -10.32 8.26 -5.19
C SER A 346 -11.73 7.71 -5.43
#